data_f704e45702eabfeec0c20fb31664c167
#
_entry.id   f704e45702eabfeec0c20fb31664c167
#
_cell.length_a   1.000
_cell.length_b   1.000
_cell.length_c   1.000
_cell.angle_alpha   90.00
_cell.angle_beta   90.00
_cell.angle_gamma   90.00
#
_symmetry.space_group_name_H-M   'P 1'
#
loop_
_entity.id
_entity.type
_entity.pdbx_description
1 polymer ?
#
loop_
_entity_poly.entity_id
_entity_poly.type
_entity_poly.pdbx_seq_one_letter_code
_entity_poly.pdbx_strand_id
1 'polypeptide(L)'
;MDMSAEESALALGQGLVGQITVDLNKTAHILVAGNSGSGKTVLLRCLLYQAVAKGYQVHIADFKGGIDFGAWWHDHCRITYDEDSVLEMLQAVVAELKRRMALLKSADANNIERFNAVSDTPLSRIIIAFDEIAEALDKTGADKLRKEHIAQMEQCLSTISRLGRACGIHLIVGVQRPDVNAVPAQIKTNLSYRCCSRADNVLSMIALDNTSAADQIPKDSQGRFIDSEGQMFQAYYLKEE
;
A
#
# COMPACT_ATOMS: atom_id res chain seq x y z
N MET A 1 -25.31 8.14 10.09
CA MET A 1 -24.11 8.23 9.24
C MET A 1 -22.96 7.75 10.11
N ASP A 2 -22.32 6.67 9.76
CA ASP A 2 -21.24 6.11 10.57
C ASP A 2 -19.98 6.95 10.33
N MET A 3 -19.67 7.89 11.22
CA MET A 3 -18.51 8.77 11.12
C MET A 3 -17.18 7.99 11.11
N SER A 4 -17.16 6.75 11.63
CA SER A 4 -15.97 5.90 11.63
C SER A 4 -15.58 5.44 10.22
N ALA A 5 -16.54 5.24 9.34
CA ALA A 5 -16.29 4.84 7.96
C ALA A 5 -15.67 5.96 7.11
N GLU A 6 -16.03 7.23 7.35
CA GLU A 6 -15.41 8.37 6.66
C GLU A 6 -13.96 8.60 7.13
N GLU A 7 -13.68 8.35 8.41
CA GLU A 7 -12.34 8.52 8.97
C GLU A 7 -11.35 7.50 8.42
N SER A 8 -11.78 6.27 8.16
CA SER A 8 -10.94 5.18 7.64
C SER A 8 -10.93 5.05 6.11
N ALA A 9 -11.79 5.78 5.39
CA ALA A 9 -11.91 5.69 3.95
C ALA A 9 -10.82 6.50 3.22
N LEU A 10 -10.22 5.90 2.20
CA LEU A 10 -9.35 6.56 1.23
C LEU A 10 -10.04 6.59 -0.12
N ALA A 11 -10.14 7.78 -0.73
CA ALA A 11 -10.73 7.96 -2.04
C ALA A 11 -9.71 7.70 -3.15
N LEU A 12 -10.05 6.82 -4.10
CA LEU A 12 -9.17 6.48 -5.23
C LEU A 12 -9.49 7.33 -6.46
N GLY A 13 -10.77 7.55 -6.74
CA GLY A 13 -11.16 8.23 -7.97
C GLY A 13 -12.67 8.24 -8.20
N GLN A 14 -13.05 8.58 -9.41
CA GLN A 14 -14.43 8.67 -9.87
C GLN A 14 -14.75 7.50 -10.81
N GLY A 15 -15.69 6.66 -10.43
CA GLY A 15 -16.28 5.62 -11.26
C GLY A 15 -17.55 6.10 -11.98
N LEU A 16 -18.18 5.21 -12.74
CA LEU A 16 -19.42 5.52 -13.47
C LEU A 16 -20.60 5.83 -12.53
N VAL A 17 -20.67 5.15 -11.39
CA VAL A 17 -21.82 5.23 -10.46
C VAL A 17 -21.54 6.14 -9.28
N GLY A 18 -20.30 6.58 -9.09
CA GLY A 18 -19.91 7.42 -7.94
C GLY A 18 -18.42 7.34 -7.62
N GLN A 19 -18.07 7.88 -6.48
CA GLN A 19 -16.69 7.83 -5.97
C GLN A 19 -16.31 6.40 -5.58
N ILE A 20 -15.12 5.98 -5.99
CA ILE A 20 -14.51 4.73 -5.54
C ILE A 20 -13.64 5.01 -4.32
N THR A 21 -13.92 4.30 -3.24
CA THR A 21 -13.22 4.45 -1.95
C THR A 21 -12.82 3.10 -1.40
N VAL A 22 -11.76 3.08 -0.60
CA VAL A 22 -11.32 1.90 0.16
C VAL A 22 -11.42 2.21 1.64
N ASP A 23 -12.20 1.42 2.37
CA ASP A 23 -12.32 1.49 3.82
C ASP A 23 -11.25 0.61 4.48
N LEU A 24 -10.29 1.21 5.16
CA LEU A 24 -9.18 0.51 5.83
C LEU A 24 -9.63 -0.35 7.01
N ASN A 25 -10.84 -0.19 7.52
CA ASN A 25 -11.42 -1.09 8.53
C ASN A 25 -11.73 -2.47 7.91
N LYS A 26 -12.13 -2.47 6.64
CA LYS A 26 -12.50 -3.68 5.89
C LYS A 26 -11.34 -4.20 5.03
N THR A 27 -10.60 -3.27 4.43
CA THR A 27 -9.48 -3.58 3.53
C THR A 27 -8.18 -3.67 4.31
N ALA A 28 -7.53 -4.82 4.24
CA ALA A 28 -6.26 -5.02 4.95
C ALA A 28 -5.14 -4.20 4.29
N HIS A 29 -4.93 -4.40 2.99
CA HIS A 29 -3.82 -3.84 2.23
C HIS A 29 -4.25 -3.58 0.79
N ILE A 30 -3.51 -2.71 0.09
CA ILE A 30 -3.81 -2.25 -1.26
C ILE A 30 -2.67 -2.60 -2.21
N LEU A 31 -3.00 -3.15 -3.37
CA LEU A 31 -2.10 -3.30 -4.52
C LEU A 31 -2.49 -2.29 -5.60
N VAL A 32 -1.52 -1.52 -6.07
CA VAL A 32 -1.68 -0.60 -7.21
C VAL A 32 -0.69 -1.02 -8.30
N ALA A 33 -1.20 -1.53 -9.42
CA ALA A 33 -0.37 -1.96 -10.54
C ALA A 33 -0.56 -1.07 -11.77
N GLY A 34 0.43 -1.06 -12.65
CA GLY A 34 0.36 -0.37 -13.93
C GLY A 34 1.71 -0.08 -14.53
N ASN A 35 1.80 -0.08 -15.85
CA ASN A 35 3.01 0.23 -16.61
C ASN A 35 3.50 1.66 -16.33
N SER A 36 4.74 1.95 -16.70
CA SER A 36 5.31 3.30 -16.61
C SER A 36 4.41 4.33 -17.28
N GLY A 37 4.23 5.49 -16.63
CA GLY A 37 3.38 6.58 -17.13
C GLY A 37 1.88 6.29 -17.11
N SER A 38 1.42 5.22 -16.46
CA SER A 38 0.00 4.87 -16.36
C SER A 38 -0.76 5.67 -15.28
N GLY A 39 -0.04 6.33 -14.36
CA GLY A 39 -0.62 7.09 -13.25
C GLY A 39 -0.53 6.37 -11.89
N LYS A 40 0.18 5.22 -11.80
CA LYS A 40 0.37 4.45 -10.58
C LYS A 40 0.89 5.31 -9.41
N THR A 41 2.04 5.97 -9.59
CA THR A 41 2.65 6.84 -8.55
C THR A 41 1.73 8.01 -8.19
N VAL A 42 0.97 8.55 -9.14
CA VAL A 42 0.00 9.62 -8.88
C VAL A 42 -1.11 9.14 -7.95
N LEU A 43 -1.71 7.97 -8.23
CA LEU A 43 -2.72 7.38 -7.34
C LEU A 43 -2.13 7.07 -5.96
N LEU A 44 -0.92 6.48 -5.92
CA LEU A 44 -0.22 6.20 -4.66
C LEU A 44 -0.07 7.49 -3.82
N ARG A 45 0.42 8.57 -4.42
CA ARG A 45 0.57 9.88 -3.74
C ARG A 45 -0.77 10.44 -3.27
N CYS A 46 -1.84 10.31 -4.06
CA CYS A 46 -3.19 10.72 -3.63
C CYS A 46 -3.66 9.96 -2.37
N LEU A 47 -3.40 8.67 -2.28
CA LEU A 47 -3.75 7.85 -1.11
C LEU A 47 -2.90 8.24 0.11
N LEU A 48 -1.59 8.42 -0.07
CA LEU A 48 -0.68 8.79 1.00
C LEU A 48 -0.94 10.20 1.54
N TYR A 49 -1.25 11.16 0.66
CA TYR A 49 -1.64 12.51 1.06
C TYR A 49 -2.89 12.48 1.96
N GLN A 50 -3.91 11.72 1.59
CA GLN A 50 -5.11 11.54 2.41
C GLN A 50 -4.77 10.89 3.76
N ALA A 51 -3.86 9.91 3.78
CA ALA A 51 -3.42 9.28 5.01
C ALA A 51 -2.74 10.28 5.95
N VAL A 52 -1.83 11.12 5.44
CA VAL A 52 -1.20 12.21 6.21
C VAL A 52 -2.25 13.20 6.71
N ALA A 53 -3.17 13.64 5.86
CA ALA A 53 -4.23 14.58 6.24
C ALA A 53 -5.16 14.03 7.33
N LYS A 54 -5.28 12.70 7.44
CA LYS A 54 -6.02 12.01 8.52
C LYS A 54 -5.17 11.76 9.79
N GLY A 55 -3.93 12.26 9.85
CA GLY A 55 -3.03 12.07 10.97
C GLY A 55 -2.43 10.66 11.07
N TYR A 56 -2.40 9.91 9.98
CA TYR A 56 -1.75 8.60 9.96
C TYR A 56 -0.23 8.75 9.85
N GLN A 57 0.50 7.80 10.41
CA GLN A 57 1.94 7.71 10.21
C GLN A 57 2.21 7.07 8.85
N VAL A 58 2.99 7.74 8.01
CA VAL A 58 3.28 7.27 6.65
C VAL A 58 4.78 6.99 6.51
N HIS A 59 5.10 5.77 6.11
CA HIS A 59 6.45 5.31 5.77
C HIS A 59 6.48 4.97 4.28
N ILE A 60 7.47 5.48 3.55
CA ILE A 60 7.62 5.29 2.11
C ILE A 60 8.97 4.65 1.83
N ALA A 61 8.96 3.51 1.13
CA ALA A 61 10.15 2.91 0.56
C ALA A 61 10.24 3.31 -0.92
N ASP A 62 11.22 4.16 -1.25
CA ASP A 62 11.44 4.70 -2.59
C ASP A 62 12.89 4.46 -3.04
N PHE A 63 13.09 3.44 -3.84
CA PHE A 63 14.40 3.08 -4.40
C PHE A 63 14.82 3.96 -5.59
N LYS A 64 14.00 4.94 -6.00
CA LYS A 64 14.31 5.89 -7.08
C LYS A 64 14.98 7.16 -6.58
N GLY A 65 15.35 7.21 -5.30
CA GLY A 65 16.10 8.34 -4.71
C GLY A 65 15.29 9.60 -4.46
N GLY A 66 13.99 9.51 -4.23
CA GLY A 66 13.15 10.64 -3.81
C GLY A 66 12.63 11.51 -4.95
N ILE A 67 12.86 11.14 -6.21
CA ILE A 67 12.44 11.98 -7.36
C ILE A 67 10.92 12.21 -7.37
N ASP A 68 10.16 11.20 -6.95
CA ASP A 68 8.70 11.23 -6.95
C ASP A 68 8.12 11.89 -5.68
N PHE A 69 8.94 12.17 -4.66
CA PHE A 69 8.53 12.69 -3.34
C PHE A 69 9.32 13.96 -2.96
N GLY A 70 8.76 15.13 -3.26
CA GLY A 70 9.39 16.43 -2.97
C GLY A 70 9.40 16.80 -1.48
N ALA A 71 9.82 18.07 -1.17
CA ALA A 71 10.06 18.54 0.19
C ALA A 71 8.88 18.31 1.15
N TRP A 72 7.65 18.54 0.71
CA TRP A 72 6.45 18.32 1.53
C TRP A 72 6.38 16.90 2.10
N TRP A 73 6.76 15.91 1.30
CA TRP A 73 6.74 14.50 1.73
C TRP A 73 7.79 14.22 2.80
N HIS A 74 8.96 14.85 2.73
CA HIS A 74 10.02 14.72 3.76
C HIS A 74 9.60 15.31 5.11
N ASP A 75 8.78 16.37 5.09
CA ASP A 75 8.31 17.01 6.33
C ASP A 75 7.19 16.19 7.01
N HIS A 76 6.48 15.35 6.26
CA HIS A 76 5.28 14.67 6.75
C HIS A 76 5.38 13.14 6.79
N CYS A 77 6.37 12.56 6.10
CA CYS A 77 6.52 11.11 5.97
C CYS A 77 7.95 10.69 6.31
N ARG A 78 8.12 9.45 6.78
CA ARG A 78 9.44 8.84 6.83
C ARG A 78 9.71 8.18 5.49
N ILE A 79 10.73 8.64 4.75
CA ILE A 79 11.12 8.07 3.46
C ILE A 79 12.45 7.33 3.61
N THR A 80 12.54 6.14 3.05
CA THR A 80 13.72 5.28 3.02
C THR A 80 14.10 4.94 1.59
N TYR A 81 15.40 4.92 1.27
CA TYR A 81 15.90 4.86 -0.10
C TYR A 81 16.75 3.64 -0.43
N ASP A 82 17.16 2.90 0.59
CA ASP A 82 18.06 1.75 0.46
C ASP A 82 17.54 0.55 1.26
N GLU A 83 18.09 -0.62 0.96
CA GLU A 83 17.64 -1.89 1.54
C GLU A 83 17.80 -1.94 3.07
N ASP A 84 18.90 -1.38 3.61
CA ASP A 84 19.16 -1.41 5.05
C ASP A 84 18.16 -0.57 5.81
N SER A 85 17.91 0.67 5.36
CA SER A 85 16.95 1.58 5.97
C SER A 85 15.50 1.09 5.83
N VAL A 86 15.16 0.40 4.72
CA VAL A 86 13.86 -0.25 4.53
C VAL A 86 13.71 -1.43 5.49
N LEU A 87 14.74 -2.26 5.64
CA LEU A 87 14.72 -3.39 6.59
C LEU A 87 14.54 -2.91 8.03
N GLU A 88 15.30 -1.89 8.45
CA GLU A 88 15.17 -1.28 9.78
C GLU A 88 13.75 -0.73 10.00
N MET A 89 13.19 -0.03 9.02
CA MET A 89 11.84 0.51 9.08
C MET A 89 10.82 -0.63 9.25
N LEU A 90 10.91 -1.70 8.46
CA LEU A 90 10.01 -2.85 8.55
C LEU A 90 10.13 -3.58 9.89
N GLN A 91 11.34 -3.75 10.42
CA GLN A 91 11.56 -4.35 11.74
C GLN A 91 10.95 -3.51 12.86
N ALA A 92 11.08 -2.18 12.79
CA ALA A 92 10.45 -1.27 13.73
C ALA A 92 8.92 -1.36 13.68
N VAL A 93 8.34 -1.46 12.49
CA VAL A 93 6.89 -1.64 12.32
C VAL A 93 6.42 -2.99 12.86
N VAL A 94 7.19 -4.06 12.69
CA VAL A 94 6.86 -5.38 13.27
C VAL A 94 6.93 -5.34 14.80
N ALA A 95 7.89 -4.61 15.39
CA ALA A 95 7.94 -4.40 16.83
C ALA A 95 6.71 -3.62 17.34
N GLU A 96 6.31 -2.56 16.63
CA GLU A 96 5.10 -1.78 16.94
C GLU A 96 3.82 -2.63 16.78
N LEU A 97 3.74 -3.47 15.75
CA LEU A 97 2.65 -4.42 15.57
C LEU A 97 2.48 -5.32 16.80
N LYS A 98 3.58 -5.90 17.29
CA LYS A 98 3.56 -6.74 18.50
C LYS A 98 3.12 -5.97 19.74
N ARG A 99 3.59 -4.72 19.90
CA ARG A 99 3.17 -3.82 20.98
C ARG A 99 1.67 -3.56 20.92
N ARG A 100 1.13 -3.23 19.74
CA ARG A 100 -0.30 -2.98 19.53
C ARG A 100 -1.14 -4.23 19.80
N MET A 101 -0.72 -5.40 19.36
CA MET A 101 -1.39 -6.66 19.66
C MET A 101 -1.53 -6.90 21.19
N ALA A 102 -0.48 -6.59 21.95
CA ALA A 102 -0.54 -6.70 23.41
C ALA A 102 -1.52 -5.68 24.03
N LEU A 103 -1.55 -4.45 23.54
CA LEU A 103 -2.49 -3.41 23.98
C LEU A 103 -3.94 -3.80 23.67
N LEU A 104 -4.23 -4.24 22.45
CA LEU A 104 -5.56 -4.69 22.05
C LEU A 104 -6.03 -5.84 22.98
N LYS A 105 -5.14 -6.81 23.21
CA LYS A 105 -5.44 -7.94 24.10
C LYS A 105 -5.74 -7.49 25.54
N SER A 106 -4.96 -6.55 26.09
CA SER A 106 -5.16 -6.04 27.44
C SER A 106 -6.46 -5.24 27.61
N ALA A 107 -6.94 -4.60 26.53
CA ALA A 107 -8.18 -3.82 26.49
C ALA A 107 -9.40 -4.64 26.04
N ASP A 108 -9.26 -5.97 25.85
CA ASP A 108 -10.31 -6.83 25.27
C ASP A 108 -10.88 -6.30 23.95
N ALA A 109 -10.02 -5.67 23.16
CA ALA A 109 -10.35 -5.10 21.86
C ALA A 109 -9.84 -6.02 20.74
N ASN A 110 -10.69 -6.29 19.75
CA ASN A 110 -10.33 -7.13 18.61
C ASN A 110 -9.80 -6.35 17.40
N ASN A 111 -9.84 -5.03 17.46
CA ASN A 111 -9.30 -4.14 16.43
C ASN A 111 -8.99 -2.75 16.99
N ILE A 112 -8.29 -1.94 16.19
CA ILE A 112 -7.87 -0.59 16.56
C ILE A 112 -9.06 0.35 16.85
N GLU A 113 -10.19 0.22 16.14
CA GLU A 113 -11.36 1.07 16.34
C GLU A 113 -11.95 0.85 17.74
N ARG A 114 -12.11 -0.42 18.14
CA ARG A 114 -12.60 -0.74 19.49
C ARG A 114 -11.63 -0.32 20.57
N PHE A 115 -10.32 -0.48 20.33
CA PHE A 115 -9.31 0.00 21.25
C PHE A 115 -9.40 1.52 21.41
N ASN A 116 -9.43 2.27 20.32
CA ASN A 116 -9.48 3.73 20.32
C ASN A 116 -10.78 4.27 20.96
N ALA A 117 -11.88 3.54 20.88
CA ALA A 117 -13.14 3.93 21.50
C ALA A 117 -13.13 3.90 23.04
N VAL A 118 -12.18 3.17 23.65
CA VAL A 118 -12.10 3.00 25.12
C VAL A 118 -10.77 3.49 25.69
N SER A 119 -9.83 3.89 24.87
CA SER A 119 -8.48 4.30 25.28
C SER A 119 -8.35 5.81 25.39
N ASP A 120 -7.74 6.29 26.46
CA ASP A 120 -7.35 7.70 26.61
C ASP A 120 -6.18 8.09 25.69
N THR A 121 -5.50 7.11 25.12
CA THR A 121 -4.38 7.28 24.19
C THR A 121 -4.63 6.52 22.87
N PRO A 122 -5.45 7.09 21.96
CA PRO A 122 -5.80 6.42 20.72
C PRO A 122 -4.57 6.20 19.84
N LEU A 123 -4.56 5.06 19.15
CA LEU A 123 -3.51 4.68 18.20
C LEU A 123 -3.84 5.26 16.82
N SER A 124 -2.89 5.96 16.22
CA SER A 124 -2.96 6.36 14.82
C SER A 124 -2.69 5.16 13.91
N ARG A 125 -3.27 5.14 12.70
CA ARG A 125 -2.92 4.13 11.69
C ARG A 125 -1.50 4.34 11.17
N ILE A 126 -0.90 3.24 10.70
CA ILE A 126 0.41 3.25 10.05
C ILE A 126 0.22 2.75 8.62
N ILE A 127 0.69 3.53 7.66
CA ILE A 127 0.74 3.15 6.24
C ILE A 127 2.20 2.93 5.85
N ILE A 128 2.50 1.77 5.28
CA ILE A 128 3.79 1.49 4.66
C ILE A 128 3.56 1.39 3.16
N ALA A 129 4.21 2.27 2.40
CA ALA A 129 4.08 2.35 0.96
C ALA A 129 5.36 1.93 0.25
N PHE A 130 5.20 1.16 -0.82
CA PHE A 130 6.25 0.86 -1.79
C PHE A 130 5.80 1.39 -3.14
N ASP A 131 6.56 2.30 -3.79
CA ASP A 131 6.24 2.68 -5.17
C ASP A 131 6.50 1.51 -6.12
N GLU A 132 7.57 0.72 -5.85
CA GLU A 132 7.88 -0.50 -6.59
C GLU A 132 8.44 -1.57 -5.64
N ILE A 133 7.61 -2.51 -5.22
CA ILE A 133 8.03 -3.54 -4.27
C ILE A 133 9.06 -4.52 -4.87
N ALA A 134 9.03 -4.70 -6.20
CA ALA A 134 9.99 -5.57 -6.86
C ALA A 134 11.43 -5.11 -6.66
N GLU A 135 11.69 -3.81 -6.52
CA GLU A 135 13.03 -3.28 -6.26
C GLU A 135 13.55 -3.67 -4.88
N ALA A 136 12.68 -3.73 -3.87
CA ALA A 136 13.03 -4.18 -2.52
C ALA A 136 13.28 -5.69 -2.43
N LEU A 137 12.64 -6.48 -3.30
CA LEU A 137 12.61 -7.95 -3.19
C LEU A 137 13.35 -8.68 -4.33
N ASP A 138 14.01 -7.95 -5.24
CA ASP A 138 14.74 -8.54 -6.36
C ASP A 138 16.02 -9.26 -5.89
N LYS A 139 16.02 -10.57 -6.02
CA LYS A 139 17.17 -11.45 -5.69
C LYS A 139 18.13 -11.65 -6.86
N THR A 140 17.88 -11.04 -8.01
CA THR A 140 18.69 -11.23 -9.23
C THR A 140 20.07 -10.64 -9.02
N GLY A 141 21.11 -11.46 -9.19
CA GLY A 141 22.48 -11.03 -8.98
C GLY A 141 22.88 -10.71 -7.54
N ALA A 142 21.98 -10.91 -6.58
CA ALA A 142 22.26 -10.62 -5.18
C ALA A 142 23.29 -11.59 -4.59
N ASP A 143 24.24 -11.08 -3.82
CA ASP A 143 25.15 -11.86 -3.01
C ASP A 143 24.43 -12.50 -1.81
N LYS A 144 25.18 -13.22 -0.97
CA LYS A 144 24.60 -13.92 0.18
C LYS A 144 24.00 -12.96 1.20
N LEU A 145 24.66 -11.86 1.52
CA LEU A 145 24.22 -10.89 2.52
C LEU A 145 22.92 -10.20 2.06
N ARG A 146 22.89 -9.75 0.81
CA ARG A 146 21.71 -9.13 0.22
C ARG A 146 20.51 -10.08 0.18
N LYS A 147 20.74 -11.37 -0.14
CA LYS A 147 19.68 -12.39 -0.08
C LYS A 147 19.11 -12.60 1.32
N GLU A 148 19.97 -12.51 2.34
CA GLU A 148 19.56 -12.58 3.75
C GLU A 148 18.72 -11.36 4.14
N HIS A 149 19.10 -10.14 3.72
CA HIS A 149 18.30 -8.91 3.94
C HIS A 149 16.92 -9.00 3.25
N ILE A 150 16.88 -9.41 1.98
CA ILE A 150 15.62 -9.60 1.26
C ILE A 150 14.73 -10.63 1.97
N ALA A 151 15.28 -11.74 2.44
CA ALA A 151 14.51 -12.75 3.16
C ALA A 151 13.92 -12.20 4.48
N GLN A 152 14.65 -11.35 5.18
CA GLN A 152 14.16 -10.68 6.38
C GLN A 152 13.05 -9.66 6.04
N MET A 153 13.19 -8.87 4.97
CA MET A 153 12.14 -7.96 4.50
C MET A 153 10.86 -8.74 4.11
N GLU A 154 10.99 -9.85 3.37
CA GLU A 154 9.87 -10.73 3.04
C GLU A 154 9.16 -11.27 4.30
N GLN A 155 9.92 -11.65 5.33
CA GLN A 155 9.36 -12.12 6.61
C GLN A 155 8.61 -11.00 7.35
N CYS A 156 9.14 -9.79 7.39
CA CYS A 156 8.47 -8.62 7.97
C CYS A 156 7.18 -8.31 7.23
N LEU A 157 7.23 -8.20 5.90
CA LEU A 157 6.07 -7.94 5.05
C LEU A 157 4.99 -9.02 5.17
N SER A 158 5.38 -10.30 5.21
CA SER A 158 4.47 -11.41 5.46
C SER A 158 3.78 -11.31 6.82
N THR A 159 4.51 -10.91 7.87
CA THR A 159 3.97 -10.72 9.21
C THR A 159 2.98 -9.56 9.24
N ILE A 160 3.35 -8.41 8.66
CA ILE A 160 2.50 -7.22 8.57
C ILE A 160 1.24 -7.53 7.75
N SER A 161 1.38 -8.19 6.61
CA SER A 161 0.25 -8.51 5.73
C SER A 161 -0.80 -9.43 6.37
N ARG A 162 -0.39 -10.32 7.27
CA ARG A 162 -1.33 -11.22 7.97
C ARG A 162 -1.98 -10.60 9.20
N LEU A 163 -1.29 -9.74 9.92
CA LEU A 163 -1.68 -9.31 11.27
C LEU A 163 -1.96 -7.82 11.37
N GLY A 164 -1.55 -7.03 10.37
CA GLY A 164 -1.56 -5.56 10.43
C GLY A 164 -2.94 -4.94 10.54
N ARG A 165 -3.94 -5.46 9.79
CA ARG A 165 -5.27 -4.86 9.70
C ARG A 165 -5.89 -4.57 11.06
N ALA A 166 -5.97 -5.56 11.93
CA ALA A 166 -6.58 -5.39 13.25
C ALA A 166 -5.86 -4.34 14.12
N CYS A 167 -4.56 -4.17 13.91
CA CYS A 167 -3.71 -3.19 14.59
C CYS A 167 -3.63 -1.82 13.90
N GLY A 168 -4.38 -1.61 12.81
CA GLY A 168 -4.35 -0.37 12.02
C GLY A 168 -3.03 -0.16 11.27
N ILE A 169 -2.38 -1.24 10.83
CA ILE A 169 -1.14 -1.20 10.03
C ILE A 169 -1.42 -1.75 8.64
N HIS A 170 -1.20 -0.94 7.61
CA HIS A 170 -1.59 -1.22 6.25
C HIS A 170 -0.43 -1.09 5.28
N LEU A 171 -0.38 -1.98 4.27
CA LEU A 171 0.54 -1.89 3.13
C LEU A 171 -0.19 -1.26 1.94
N ILE A 172 0.45 -0.35 1.24
CA ILE A 172 0.07 0.12 -0.09
C ILE A 172 1.24 -0.17 -1.03
N VAL A 173 1.05 -1.13 -1.93
CA VAL A 173 2.14 -1.73 -2.69
C VAL A 173 1.98 -1.40 -4.16
N GLY A 174 2.97 -0.71 -4.73
CA GLY A 174 3.10 -0.47 -6.15
C GLY A 174 3.79 -1.62 -6.88
N VAL A 175 3.28 -1.99 -8.06
CA VAL A 175 3.91 -2.96 -8.98
C VAL A 175 3.85 -2.43 -10.40
N GLN A 176 5.01 -2.34 -11.05
CA GLN A 176 5.15 -1.86 -12.42
C GLN A 176 5.72 -2.93 -13.36
N ARG A 177 6.59 -3.79 -12.83
CA ARG A 177 7.25 -4.83 -13.62
C ARG A 177 6.36 -6.06 -13.77
N PRO A 178 6.24 -6.63 -14.98
CA PRO A 178 5.48 -7.84 -15.23
C PRO A 178 6.26 -9.10 -14.80
N ASP A 179 6.73 -9.13 -13.56
CA ASP A 179 7.39 -10.29 -12.96
C ASP A 179 6.42 -10.99 -12.01
N VAL A 180 6.13 -12.25 -12.30
CA VAL A 180 5.25 -13.10 -11.47
C VAL A 180 5.75 -13.27 -10.03
N ASN A 181 7.04 -13.07 -9.80
CA ASN A 181 7.67 -13.14 -8.49
C ASN A 181 7.82 -11.76 -7.81
N ALA A 182 7.39 -10.67 -8.47
CA ALA A 182 7.50 -9.31 -7.93
C ALA A 182 6.86 -9.17 -6.54
N VAL A 183 5.78 -9.89 -6.29
CA VAL A 183 5.12 -9.95 -4.98
C VAL A 183 5.01 -11.40 -4.53
N PRO A 184 5.67 -11.81 -3.45
CA PRO A 184 5.56 -13.16 -2.90
C PRO A 184 4.09 -13.54 -2.67
N ALA A 185 3.72 -14.77 -3.00
CA ALA A 185 2.33 -15.25 -2.94
C ALA A 185 1.68 -15.05 -1.56
N GLN A 186 2.45 -15.23 -0.48
CA GLN A 186 1.96 -15.00 0.89
C GLN A 186 1.55 -13.54 1.15
N ILE A 187 2.25 -12.58 0.55
CA ILE A 187 1.92 -11.15 0.68
C ILE A 187 0.74 -10.85 -0.23
N LYS A 188 0.78 -11.29 -1.50
CA LYS A 188 -0.26 -11.06 -2.50
C LYS A 188 -1.65 -11.50 -2.02
N THR A 189 -1.75 -12.65 -1.37
CA THR A 189 -3.02 -13.19 -0.86
C THR A 189 -3.69 -12.27 0.17
N ASN A 190 -2.91 -11.44 0.87
CA ASN A 190 -3.40 -10.51 1.87
C ASN A 190 -3.63 -9.08 1.32
N LEU A 191 -3.25 -8.80 0.07
CA LEU A 191 -3.57 -7.53 -0.60
C LEU A 191 -5.02 -7.59 -1.07
N SER A 192 -5.93 -7.26 -0.15
CA SER A 192 -7.37 -7.50 -0.31
C SER A 192 -8.07 -6.54 -1.27
N TYR A 193 -7.55 -5.34 -1.48
CA TYR A 193 -7.96 -4.45 -2.57
C TYR A 193 -6.86 -4.38 -3.61
N ARG A 194 -7.20 -4.62 -4.86
CA ARG A 194 -6.22 -4.62 -5.95
C ARG A 194 -6.79 -3.84 -7.12
N CYS A 195 -6.01 -2.93 -7.66
CA CYS A 195 -6.35 -2.22 -8.88
C CYS A 195 -5.18 -2.16 -9.83
N CYS A 196 -5.49 -2.15 -11.11
CA CYS A 196 -4.51 -2.11 -12.18
C CYS A 196 -4.90 -1.03 -13.19
N SER A 197 -3.92 -0.23 -13.58
CA SER A 197 -4.04 0.71 -14.68
C SER A 197 -3.62 0.04 -15.99
N ARG A 198 -3.30 0.83 -17.01
CA ARG A 198 -2.78 0.34 -18.29
C ARG A 198 -1.64 -0.66 -18.06
N ALA A 199 -1.82 -1.87 -18.55
CA ALA A 199 -0.93 -3.00 -18.34
C ALA A 199 -0.88 -3.89 -19.59
N ASP A 200 0.10 -4.78 -19.66
CA ASP A 200 0.04 -5.96 -20.53
C ASP A 200 -0.70 -7.11 -19.83
N ASN A 201 -0.90 -8.22 -20.54
CA ASN A 201 -1.62 -9.38 -20.02
C ASN A 201 -0.92 -9.96 -18.77
N VAL A 202 0.41 -9.94 -18.71
CA VAL A 202 1.17 -10.53 -17.60
C VAL A 202 0.97 -9.69 -16.35
N LEU A 203 1.14 -8.36 -16.43
CA LEU A 203 0.94 -7.48 -15.29
C LEU A 203 -0.52 -7.46 -14.82
N SER A 204 -1.49 -7.49 -15.76
CA SER A 204 -2.91 -7.60 -15.42
C SER A 204 -3.20 -8.89 -14.64
N MET A 205 -2.68 -10.04 -15.09
CA MET A 205 -2.80 -11.33 -14.39
C MET A 205 -2.13 -11.30 -13.01
N ILE A 206 -0.97 -10.66 -12.88
CA ILE A 206 -0.29 -10.51 -11.58
C ILE A 206 -1.14 -9.70 -10.62
N ALA A 207 -1.73 -8.59 -11.09
CA ALA A 207 -2.48 -7.67 -10.23
C ALA A 207 -3.89 -8.17 -9.91
N LEU A 208 -4.63 -8.61 -10.93
CA LEU A 208 -6.08 -8.84 -10.85
C LEU A 208 -6.50 -10.32 -10.94
N ASP A 209 -5.56 -11.23 -11.19
CA ASP A 209 -5.81 -12.64 -11.54
C ASP A 209 -6.67 -12.82 -12.83
N ASN A 210 -6.71 -11.78 -13.69
CA ASN A 210 -7.36 -11.78 -14.99
C ASN A 210 -6.72 -10.75 -15.93
N THR A 211 -7.14 -10.68 -17.20
CA THR A 211 -6.58 -9.78 -18.22
C THR A 211 -7.36 -8.48 -18.39
N SER A 212 -8.32 -8.17 -17.52
CA SER A 212 -9.27 -7.06 -17.70
C SER A 212 -8.60 -5.69 -17.88
N ALA A 213 -7.48 -5.43 -17.17
CA ALA A 213 -6.76 -4.16 -17.34
C ALA A 213 -6.11 -4.05 -18.72
N ALA A 214 -5.54 -5.13 -19.24
CA ALA A 214 -4.96 -5.16 -20.57
C ALA A 214 -6.01 -5.04 -21.68
N ASP A 215 -7.18 -5.68 -21.49
CA ASP A 215 -8.24 -5.77 -22.48
C ASP A 215 -9.11 -4.50 -22.55
N GLN A 216 -9.34 -3.85 -21.40
CA GLN A 216 -10.37 -2.80 -21.28
C GLN A 216 -9.81 -1.38 -21.14
N ILE A 217 -8.54 -1.22 -20.72
CA ILE A 217 -7.95 0.12 -20.55
C ILE A 217 -7.18 0.49 -21.83
N PRO A 218 -7.60 1.56 -22.55
CA PRO A 218 -6.90 2.02 -23.75
C PRO A 218 -5.45 2.42 -23.46
N LYS A 219 -4.56 2.19 -24.43
CA LYS A 219 -3.10 2.42 -24.29
C LYS A 219 -2.73 3.90 -24.07
N ASP A 220 -3.54 4.83 -24.46
CA ASP A 220 -3.41 6.28 -24.32
C ASP A 220 -4.06 6.84 -23.05
N SER A 221 -4.73 5.98 -22.26
CA SER A 221 -5.39 6.40 -21.01
C SER A 221 -4.39 6.50 -19.87
N GLN A 222 -4.33 7.66 -19.23
CA GLN A 222 -3.59 7.87 -17.98
C GLN A 222 -4.54 8.01 -16.79
N GLY A 223 -4.17 7.45 -15.64
CA GLY A 223 -4.96 7.52 -14.42
C GLY A 223 -6.26 6.72 -14.48
N ARG A 224 -6.49 5.92 -15.53
CA ARG A 224 -7.61 4.99 -15.62
C ARG A 224 -7.22 3.67 -14.98
N PHE A 225 -8.05 3.19 -14.07
CA PHE A 225 -7.84 1.94 -13.35
C PHE A 225 -9.08 1.04 -13.43
N ILE A 226 -8.87 -0.25 -13.27
CA ILE A 226 -9.90 -1.24 -12.99
C ILE A 226 -9.49 -2.01 -11.73
N ASP A 227 -10.42 -2.27 -10.84
CA ASP A 227 -10.16 -3.05 -9.63
C ASP A 227 -10.49 -4.54 -9.80
N SER A 228 -10.19 -5.33 -8.77
CA SER A 228 -10.43 -6.78 -8.77
C SER A 228 -11.91 -7.17 -8.82
N GLU A 229 -12.83 -6.22 -8.59
CA GLU A 229 -14.28 -6.40 -8.70
C GLU A 229 -14.79 -5.99 -10.09
N GLY A 230 -13.91 -5.52 -10.99
CA GLY A 230 -14.24 -5.08 -12.34
C GLY A 230 -14.76 -3.63 -12.41
N GLN A 231 -14.64 -2.86 -11.33
CA GLN A 231 -15.06 -1.46 -11.32
C GLN A 231 -13.98 -0.58 -11.96
N MET A 232 -14.36 0.09 -13.05
CA MET A 232 -13.48 1.04 -13.72
C MET A 232 -13.63 2.44 -13.13
N PHE A 233 -12.49 3.12 -12.89
CA PHE A 233 -12.50 4.49 -12.38
C PHE A 233 -11.35 5.33 -12.94
N GLN A 234 -11.55 6.65 -12.94
CA GLN A 234 -10.51 7.64 -13.17
C GLN A 234 -9.95 8.05 -11.81
N ALA A 235 -8.67 7.80 -11.59
CA ALA A 235 -7.99 8.18 -10.34
C ALA A 235 -7.98 9.71 -10.16
N TYR A 236 -8.05 10.14 -8.90
CA TYR A 236 -7.83 11.54 -8.57
C TYR A 236 -6.37 11.93 -8.82
N TYR A 237 -6.19 13.21 -9.11
CA TYR A 237 -4.88 13.83 -9.30
C TYR A 237 -4.62 14.82 -8.16
N LEU A 238 -3.49 14.65 -7.48
CA LEU A 238 -3.00 15.62 -6.51
C LEU A 238 -2.21 16.70 -7.26
N LYS A 239 -2.74 17.92 -7.30
CA LYS A 239 -1.98 19.06 -7.78
C LYS A 239 -1.06 19.51 -6.64
N GLU A 240 0.24 19.30 -6.81
CA GLU A 240 1.23 19.88 -5.91
C GLU A 240 1.36 21.37 -6.20
N GLU A 241 1.28 22.17 -5.15
CA GLU A 241 1.60 23.60 -5.20
C GLU A 241 3.08 23.82 -4.93
#